data_132b3a3dd73870bd66adc2a7c2cfc5b1
#
_entry.id   132b3a3dd73870bd66adc2a7c2cfc5b1
#
_cell.length_a   1.000
_cell.length_b   1.000
_cell.length_c   1.000
_cell.angle_alpha   90.00
_cell.angle_beta   90.00
_cell.angle_gamma   90.00
#
_symmetry.space_group_name_H-M   'P 1'
#
loop_
_entity.id
_entity.type
_entity.pdbx_description
1 polymer ?
#
loop_
_entity_poly.entity_id
_entity_poly.type
_entity_poly.pdbx_seq_one_letter_code
_entity_poly.pdbx_strand_id
1 'polypeptide(L)'
;MASQSLTVAEFIELPIVKSALPELVAGREGLEAEVRWVHPIDVPDVSDLLRGGEMILTTGVSIGQDAAAQRRFVRDLEAEGAVGIAVEMGYAWNRELPKALVDEADRRNIPVVAFRRGIRFVEVSEVVNGSLLDSGHALARRGEELHRSLDRLVLEGEAAEAVLAEVSRRISNPVVLEDARGELVALGSVTRREDEVVDTWSGLKWSDREPGEAEGALAVPVMVRGRSWGRVIAIQADSEFDRFTPIALDRA
;
A
#
# COMPACT_ATOMS: atom_id res chain seq x y z
N MET A 1 -1.05 16.12 -1.17
CA MET A 1 -1.46 15.18 -0.11
C MET A 1 -1.27 13.79 -0.69
N ALA A 2 -0.27 13.07 -0.20
CA ALA A 2 0.04 11.72 -0.64
C ALA A 2 -1.18 10.81 -0.40
N SER A 3 -1.56 10.03 -1.39
CA SER A 3 -2.52 8.93 -1.24
C SER A 3 -1.80 7.81 -0.51
N GLN A 4 -1.75 7.92 0.81
CA GLN A 4 -1.13 6.91 1.66
C GLN A 4 -2.03 5.67 1.69
N SER A 5 -1.41 4.51 1.62
CA SER A 5 -2.06 3.25 1.99
C SER A 5 -2.41 3.35 3.47
N LEU A 6 -3.63 2.94 3.83
CA LEU A 6 -4.03 2.91 5.24
C LEU A 6 -3.24 1.80 5.94
N THR A 7 -2.36 2.14 6.87
CA THR A 7 -1.69 1.17 7.74
C THR A 7 -2.55 0.82 8.96
N VAL A 8 -2.22 -0.27 9.66
CA VAL A 8 -2.88 -0.60 10.93
C VAL A 8 -2.69 0.54 11.95
N ALA A 9 -1.51 1.18 11.99
CA ALA A 9 -1.26 2.34 12.84
C ALA A 9 -2.23 3.49 12.52
N GLU A 10 -2.39 3.82 11.25
CA GLU A 10 -3.32 4.88 10.81
C GLU A 10 -4.79 4.50 11.02
N PHE A 11 -5.15 3.21 10.84
CA PHE A 11 -6.49 2.71 11.16
C PHE A 11 -6.87 2.98 12.61
N ILE A 12 -5.96 2.74 13.56
CA ILE A 12 -6.18 3.00 15.00
C ILE A 12 -6.42 4.50 15.25
N GLU A 13 -5.79 5.37 14.46
CA GLU A 13 -5.88 6.84 14.58
C GLU A 13 -7.13 7.45 13.93
N LEU A 14 -7.89 6.69 13.13
CA LEU A 14 -9.12 7.18 12.50
C LEU A 14 -10.13 7.67 13.56
N PRO A 15 -10.79 8.83 13.34
CA PRO A 15 -11.72 9.40 14.32
C PRO A 15 -12.82 8.44 14.76
N ILE A 16 -13.36 7.65 13.84
CA ILE A 16 -14.39 6.65 14.13
C ILE A 16 -13.84 5.54 15.05
N VAL A 17 -12.62 5.06 14.78
CA VAL A 17 -11.95 4.03 15.59
C VAL A 17 -11.55 4.58 16.96
N LYS A 18 -11.02 5.80 17.03
CA LYS A 18 -10.70 6.49 18.30
C LYS A 18 -11.91 6.64 19.23
N SER A 19 -13.11 6.77 18.68
CA SER A 19 -14.33 6.83 19.50
C SER A 19 -14.57 5.57 20.34
N ALA A 20 -14.03 4.42 19.89
CA ALA A 20 -14.09 3.13 20.60
C ALA A 20 -13.01 2.98 21.70
N LEU A 21 -12.16 4.00 21.92
CA LEU A 21 -11.02 3.95 22.84
C LEU A 21 -10.12 2.73 22.56
N PRO A 22 -9.48 2.69 21.37
CA PRO A 22 -8.64 1.56 20.96
C PRO A 22 -7.39 1.48 21.85
N GLU A 23 -7.03 0.26 22.23
CA GLU A 23 -5.81 -0.06 22.95
C GLU A 23 -5.07 -1.18 22.21
N LEU A 24 -3.84 -0.91 21.77
CA LEU A 24 -2.98 -1.95 21.18
C LEU A 24 -2.51 -2.89 22.28
N VAL A 25 -2.87 -4.16 22.17
CA VAL A 25 -2.60 -5.20 23.19
C VAL A 25 -1.47 -6.13 22.78
N ALA A 26 -1.29 -6.37 21.48
CA ALA A 26 -0.27 -7.26 20.92
C ALA A 26 0.16 -6.85 19.51
N GLY A 27 1.25 -7.44 19.01
CA GLY A 27 1.67 -7.37 17.61
C GLY A 27 2.18 -5.99 17.17
N ARG A 28 2.88 -5.25 18.02
CA ARG A 28 3.36 -3.88 17.75
C ARG A 28 4.19 -3.76 16.48
N GLU A 29 4.97 -4.78 16.14
CA GLU A 29 5.82 -4.75 14.94
C GLU A 29 5.03 -4.84 13.62
N GLY A 30 3.77 -5.30 13.67
CA GLY A 30 2.89 -5.38 12.51
C GLY A 30 2.09 -4.10 12.20
N LEU A 31 2.31 -3.00 12.92
CA LEU A 31 1.53 -1.76 12.77
C LEU A 31 1.66 -1.09 11.40
N GLU A 32 2.77 -1.31 10.71
CA GLU A 32 3.01 -0.78 9.36
C GLU A 32 2.37 -1.61 8.24
N ALA A 33 1.72 -2.74 8.59
CA ALA A 33 1.01 -3.56 7.61
C ALA A 33 -0.16 -2.78 6.98
N GLU A 34 -0.31 -2.93 5.66
CA GLU A 34 -1.33 -2.24 4.88
C GLU A 34 -2.70 -2.87 5.06
N VAL A 35 -3.68 -2.06 5.47
CA VAL A 35 -5.09 -2.44 5.55
C VAL A 35 -5.72 -2.24 4.17
N ARG A 36 -6.15 -3.33 3.54
CA ARG A 36 -6.84 -3.34 2.25
C ARG A 36 -8.36 -3.36 2.38
N TRP A 37 -8.85 -3.89 3.50
CA TRP A 37 -10.26 -4.00 3.80
C TRP A 37 -10.51 -4.13 5.30
N VAL A 38 -11.66 -3.69 5.76
CA VAL A 38 -12.13 -3.94 7.13
C VAL A 38 -13.28 -4.94 7.08
N HIS A 39 -13.13 -6.07 7.78
CA HIS A 39 -14.06 -7.19 7.69
C HIS A 39 -14.59 -7.61 9.08
N PRO A 40 -15.88 -7.38 9.39
CA PRO A 40 -16.51 -7.94 10.57
C PRO A 40 -16.66 -9.45 10.46
N ILE A 41 -16.07 -10.19 11.39
CA ILE A 41 -16.13 -11.66 11.42
C ILE A 41 -16.39 -12.14 12.84
N ASP A 42 -17.45 -12.93 13.01
CA ASP A 42 -17.79 -13.63 14.25
C ASP A 42 -18.14 -15.10 13.95
N VAL A 43 -17.24 -15.78 13.22
CA VAL A 43 -17.29 -17.23 12.99
C VAL A 43 -16.01 -17.90 13.46
N PRO A 44 -16.04 -19.17 13.88
CA PRO A 44 -14.87 -19.87 14.42
C PRO A 44 -13.87 -20.31 13.35
N ASP A 45 -14.32 -20.47 12.09
CA ASP A 45 -13.51 -20.87 10.96
C ASP A 45 -13.48 -19.73 9.95
N VAL A 46 -12.29 -19.24 9.65
CA VAL A 46 -12.04 -18.12 8.74
C VAL A 46 -11.48 -18.57 7.40
N SER A 47 -11.28 -19.87 7.22
CA SER A 47 -10.76 -20.45 5.98
C SER A 47 -11.62 -20.03 4.79
N ASP A 48 -10.98 -19.63 3.70
CA ASP A 48 -11.61 -19.19 2.45
C ASP A 48 -12.48 -17.90 2.55
N LEU A 49 -12.51 -17.21 3.71
CA LEU A 49 -13.27 -15.97 3.88
C LEU A 49 -12.46 -14.72 3.55
N LEU A 50 -11.13 -14.80 3.62
CA LEU A 50 -10.24 -13.68 3.46
C LEU A 50 -9.52 -13.73 2.09
N ARG A 51 -9.00 -12.59 1.68
CA ARG A 51 -8.22 -12.42 0.44
C ARG A 51 -6.82 -11.85 0.70
N GLY A 52 -6.51 -11.60 1.98
CA GLY A 52 -5.30 -10.98 2.44
C GLY A 52 -5.37 -9.45 2.53
N GLY A 53 -4.79 -8.93 3.60
CA GLY A 53 -4.80 -7.49 3.89
C GLY A 53 -6.01 -7.00 4.68
N GLU A 54 -6.81 -7.90 5.27
CA GLU A 54 -7.97 -7.50 6.06
C GLU A 54 -7.60 -7.16 7.52
N MET A 55 -8.19 -6.05 8.01
CA MET A 55 -8.33 -5.76 9.43
C MET A 55 -9.64 -6.38 9.93
N ILE A 56 -9.55 -7.35 10.83
CA ILE A 56 -10.70 -8.12 11.32
C ILE A 56 -11.35 -7.38 12.49
N LEU A 57 -12.67 -7.20 12.43
CA LEU A 57 -13.47 -6.72 13.57
C LEU A 57 -14.25 -7.90 14.15
N THR A 58 -14.15 -8.14 15.45
CA THR A 58 -14.84 -9.26 16.11
C THR A 58 -15.29 -8.90 17.52
N THR A 59 -16.37 -9.53 17.98
CA THR A 59 -16.76 -9.50 19.39
C THR A 59 -16.03 -10.57 20.22
N GLY A 60 -15.31 -11.49 19.54
CA GLY A 60 -14.59 -12.60 20.15
C GLY A 60 -15.46 -13.79 20.59
N VAL A 61 -16.78 -13.69 20.45
CA VAL A 61 -17.71 -14.72 20.92
C VAL A 61 -17.47 -16.05 20.23
N SER A 62 -17.17 -16.03 18.95
CA SER A 62 -16.93 -17.23 18.13
C SER A 62 -15.56 -17.87 18.36
N ILE A 63 -14.59 -17.13 18.91
CA ILE A 63 -13.21 -17.61 19.13
C ILE A 63 -13.15 -18.71 20.23
N GLY A 64 -14.09 -18.65 21.18
CA GLY A 64 -14.19 -19.61 22.26
C GLY A 64 -13.29 -19.28 23.45
N GLN A 65 -13.47 -20.05 24.53
CA GLN A 65 -12.76 -19.86 25.81
C GLN A 65 -11.51 -20.74 25.94
N ASP A 66 -11.32 -21.68 25.03
CA ASP A 66 -10.18 -22.59 25.06
C ASP A 66 -8.92 -21.97 24.47
N ALA A 67 -7.81 -22.11 25.19
CA ALA A 67 -6.52 -21.55 24.79
C ALA A 67 -5.99 -22.11 23.45
N ALA A 68 -6.33 -23.35 23.09
CA ALA A 68 -5.93 -23.92 21.82
C ALA A 68 -6.73 -23.30 20.66
N ALA A 69 -8.03 -23.08 20.86
CA ALA A 69 -8.89 -22.40 19.88
C ALA A 69 -8.44 -20.95 19.65
N GLN A 70 -8.10 -20.22 20.71
CA GLN A 70 -7.61 -18.83 20.63
C GLN A 70 -6.31 -18.73 19.82
N ARG A 71 -5.35 -19.62 20.08
CA ARG A 71 -4.10 -19.66 19.29
C ARG A 71 -4.36 -20.07 17.83
N ARG A 72 -5.27 -21.03 17.63
CA ARG A 72 -5.61 -21.46 16.27
C ARG A 72 -6.22 -20.33 15.48
N PHE A 73 -7.17 -19.58 16.05
CA PHE A 73 -7.81 -18.44 15.40
C PHE A 73 -6.77 -17.42 14.89
N VAL A 74 -5.78 -17.06 15.72
CA VAL A 74 -4.71 -16.13 15.29
C VAL A 74 -3.88 -16.71 14.14
N ARG A 75 -3.52 -18.01 14.21
CA ARG A 75 -2.77 -18.69 13.15
C ARG A 75 -3.53 -18.77 11.83
N ASP A 76 -4.82 -19.08 11.92
CA ASP A 76 -5.67 -19.21 10.74
C ASP A 76 -5.84 -17.84 10.06
N LEU A 77 -6.02 -16.77 10.84
CA LEU A 77 -6.04 -15.39 10.32
C LEU A 77 -4.72 -14.98 9.65
N GLU A 78 -3.58 -15.30 10.25
CA GLU A 78 -2.27 -15.03 9.64
C GLU A 78 -2.11 -15.82 8.34
N ALA A 79 -2.46 -17.10 8.34
CA ALA A 79 -2.35 -17.96 7.15
C ALA A 79 -3.21 -17.47 5.98
N GLU A 80 -4.36 -16.88 6.27
CA GLU A 80 -5.25 -16.22 5.29
C GLU A 80 -4.83 -14.77 4.97
N GLY A 81 -3.75 -14.26 5.58
CA GLY A 81 -3.17 -12.96 5.27
C GLY A 81 -3.86 -11.76 5.92
N ALA A 82 -4.61 -11.96 7.01
CA ALA A 82 -5.12 -10.85 7.81
C ALA A 82 -3.97 -10.03 8.41
N VAL A 83 -4.15 -8.70 8.47
CA VAL A 83 -3.11 -7.77 8.94
C VAL A 83 -3.34 -7.27 10.36
N GLY A 84 -4.47 -7.59 10.98
CA GLY A 84 -4.75 -7.22 12.35
C GLY A 84 -6.14 -7.66 12.81
N ILE A 85 -6.35 -7.59 14.12
CA ILE A 85 -7.58 -7.98 14.80
C ILE A 85 -8.01 -6.86 15.74
N ALA A 86 -9.23 -6.35 15.59
CA ALA A 86 -9.85 -5.43 16.53
C ALA A 86 -10.99 -6.15 17.27
N VAL A 87 -10.89 -6.23 18.58
CA VAL A 87 -11.83 -6.97 19.42
C VAL A 87 -12.66 -5.99 20.25
N GLU A 88 -13.98 -6.03 20.11
CA GLU A 88 -14.89 -5.28 20.96
C GLU A 88 -15.02 -5.96 22.32
N MET A 89 -14.63 -5.23 23.36
CA MET A 89 -14.71 -5.72 24.74
C MET A 89 -16.15 -5.66 25.27
N GLY A 90 -16.45 -6.54 26.22
CA GLY A 90 -17.79 -6.58 26.86
C GLY A 90 -18.69 -7.72 26.38
N TYR A 91 -18.30 -8.45 25.34
CA TYR A 91 -19.01 -9.65 24.87
C TYR A 91 -18.32 -10.93 25.36
N ALA A 92 -17.29 -11.39 24.67
CA ALA A 92 -16.55 -12.58 25.08
C ALA A 92 -15.66 -12.32 26.31
N TRP A 93 -15.09 -11.14 26.37
CA TRP A 93 -14.15 -10.73 27.45
C TRP A 93 -14.47 -9.30 27.92
N ASN A 94 -14.47 -9.10 29.25
CA ASN A 94 -14.89 -7.83 29.82
C ASN A 94 -13.76 -6.84 30.13
N ARG A 95 -12.57 -7.32 30.51
CA ARG A 95 -11.45 -6.48 30.94
C ARG A 95 -10.19 -6.70 30.15
N GLU A 96 -9.79 -7.94 29.96
CA GLU A 96 -8.54 -8.32 29.33
C GLU A 96 -8.80 -9.40 28.29
N LEU A 97 -8.03 -9.37 27.21
CA LEU A 97 -8.02 -10.44 26.24
C LEU A 97 -7.27 -11.66 26.78
N PRO A 98 -7.63 -12.87 26.36
CA PRO A 98 -6.97 -14.09 26.82
C PRO A 98 -5.48 -14.07 26.50
N LYS A 99 -4.67 -14.43 27.50
CA LYS A 99 -3.21 -14.49 27.34
C LYS A 99 -2.78 -15.37 26.16
N ALA A 100 -3.51 -16.46 25.90
CA ALA A 100 -3.19 -17.37 24.80
C ALA A 100 -3.35 -16.70 23.41
N LEU A 101 -4.34 -15.82 23.26
CA LEU A 101 -4.55 -15.02 22.05
C LEU A 101 -3.46 -13.97 21.92
N VAL A 102 -3.20 -13.21 22.98
CA VAL A 102 -2.19 -12.13 23.00
C VAL A 102 -0.79 -12.67 22.73
N ASP A 103 -0.35 -13.71 23.46
CA ASP A 103 0.98 -14.31 23.27
C ASP A 103 1.16 -14.91 21.85
N GLU A 104 0.09 -15.43 21.23
CA GLU A 104 0.16 -15.96 19.85
C GLU A 104 0.26 -14.82 18.84
N ALA A 105 -0.50 -13.76 19.03
CA ALA A 105 -0.48 -12.57 18.19
C ALA A 105 0.88 -11.84 18.23
N ASP A 106 1.46 -11.68 19.43
CA ASP A 106 2.80 -11.10 19.57
C ASP A 106 3.87 -11.92 18.85
N ARG A 107 3.83 -13.27 18.97
CA ARG A 107 4.80 -14.14 18.28
C ARG A 107 4.72 -14.07 16.76
N ARG A 108 3.58 -13.63 16.22
CA ARG A 108 3.30 -13.57 14.79
C ARG A 108 3.29 -12.15 14.25
N ASN A 109 3.55 -11.17 15.11
CA ASN A 109 3.48 -9.75 14.78
C ASN A 109 2.12 -9.33 14.18
N ILE A 110 1.02 -9.98 14.65
CA ILE A 110 -0.35 -9.62 14.28
C ILE A 110 -0.87 -8.60 15.27
N PRO A 111 -1.10 -7.33 14.91
CA PRO A 111 -1.68 -6.33 15.77
C PRO A 111 -3.04 -6.75 16.31
N VAL A 112 -3.19 -6.71 17.63
CA VAL A 112 -4.47 -6.92 18.30
C VAL A 112 -4.86 -5.65 19.04
N VAL A 113 -5.99 -5.09 18.67
CA VAL A 113 -6.54 -3.86 19.23
C VAL A 113 -7.80 -4.17 20.03
N ALA A 114 -7.84 -3.81 21.31
CA ALA A 114 -9.03 -3.91 22.14
C ALA A 114 -9.84 -2.61 22.05
N PHE A 115 -11.09 -2.68 21.64
CA PHE A 115 -12.02 -1.55 21.73
C PHE A 115 -12.67 -1.53 23.10
N ARG A 116 -12.33 -0.54 23.91
CA ARG A 116 -12.80 -0.37 25.29
C ARG A 116 -14.22 0.20 25.39
N ARG A 117 -14.75 0.72 24.31
CA ARG A 117 -16.12 1.22 24.17
C ARG A 117 -16.77 0.57 22.96
N GLY A 118 -18.08 0.28 23.07
CA GLY A 118 -18.88 -0.27 21.98
C GLY A 118 -18.85 0.61 20.74
N ILE A 119 -18.78 -0.03 19.57
CA ILE A 119 -18.74 0.60 18.27
C ILE A 119 -19.54 -0.23 17.27
N ARG A 120 -20.22 0.43 16.35
CA ARG A 120 -20.92 -0.26 15.28
C ARG A 120 -19.94 -0.66 14.18
N PHE A 121 -19.66 -1.95 14.04
CA PHE A 121 -18.76 -2.46 13.01
C PHE A 121 -19.18 -2.07 11.59
N VAL A 122 -20.49 -1.98 11.33
CA VAL A 122 -21.00 -1.53 10.03
C VAL A 122 -20.55 -0.11 9.71
N GLU A 123 -20.61 0.81 10.67
CA GLU A 123 -20.19 2.21 10.48
C GLU A 123 -18.68 2.30 10.24
N VAL A 124 -17.87 1.51 10.97
CA VAL A 124 -16.42 1.42 10.72
C VAL A 124 -16.15 0.90 9.30
N SER A 125 -16.84 -0.19 8.91
CA SER A 125 -16.67 -0.77 7.58
C SER A 125 -17.08 0.19 6.47
N GLU A 126 -18.19 0.90 6.61
CA GLU A 126 -18.66 1.89 5.62
C GLU A 126 -17.65 3.02 5.45
N VAL A 127 -17.16 3.60 6.53
CA VAL A 127 -16.22 4.72 6.48
C VAL A 127 -14.88 4.28 5.92
N VAL A 128 -14.31 3.19 6.43
CA VAL A 128 -12.95 2.76 6.05
C VAL A 128 -12.94 2.17 4.64
N ASN A 129 -13.84 1.22 4.35
CA ASN A 129 -13.88 0.58 3.04
C ASN A 129 -14.30 1.56 1.95
N GLY A 130 -15.19 2.52 2.25
CA GLY A 130 -15.53 3.62 1.35
C GLY A 130 -14.31 4.46 0.99
N SER A 131 -13.52 4.87 1.98
CA SER A 131 -12.28 5.64 1.76
C SER A 131 -11.24 4.86 0.96
N LEU A 132 -11.07 3.56 1.23
CA LEU A 132 -10.15 2.69 0.50
C LEU A 132 -10.56 2.52 -0.98
N LEU A 133 -11.86 2.36 -1.25
CA LEU A 133 -12.41 2.29 -2.61
C LEU A 133 -12.25 3.62 -3.37
N ASP A 134 -12.53 4.75 -2.71
CA ASP A 134 -12.38 6.07 -3.31
C ASP A 134 -10.92 6.35 -3.69
N SER A 135 -9.98 5.96 -2.84
CA SER A 135 -8.55 6.07 -3.12
C SER A 135 -8.14 5.21 -4.33
N GLY A 136 -8.65 3.98 -4.42
CA GLY A 136 -8.42 3.09 -5.57
C GLY A 136 -8.99 3.65 -6.87
N HIS A 137 -10.22 4.18 -6.83
CA HIS A 137 -10.85 4.83 -8.00
C HIS A 137 -10.11 6.10 -8.42
N ALA A 138 -9.63 6.92 -7.47
CA ALA A 138 -8.85 8.11 -7.77
C ALA A 138 -7.53 7.75 -8.48
N LEU A 139 -6.84 6.70 -8.02
CA LEU A 139 -5.61 6.20 -8.63
C LEU A 139 -5.84 5.69 -10.05
N ALA A 140 -6.91 4.91 -10.26
CA ALA A 140 -7.29 4.42 -11.58
C ALA A 140 -7.62 5.55 -12.56
N ARG A 141 -8.37 6.59 -12.10
CA ARG A 141 -8.67 7.78 -12.92
C ARG A 141 -7.40 8.54 -13.30
N ARG A 142 -6.48 8.77 -12.34
CA ARG A 142 -5.19 9.43 -12.64
C ARG A 142 -4.44 8.67 -13.73
N GLY A 143 -4.41 7.33 -13.65
CA GLY A 143 -3.79 6.48 -14.67
C GLY A 143 -4.43 6.61 -16.04
N GLU A 144 -5.76 6.61 -16.10
CA GLU A 144 -6.51 6.75 -17.35
C GLU A 144 -6.36 8.16 -17.99
N GLU A 145 -6.32 9.20 -17.16
CA GLU A 145 -6.07 10.56 -17.63
C GLU A 145 -4.67 10.72 -18.20
N LEU A 146 -3.67 10.14 -17.53
CA LEU A 146 -2.30 10.12 -18.04
C LEU A 146 -2.24 9.36 -19.37
N HIS A 147 -2.78 8.15 -19.44
CA HIS A 147 -2.78 7.34 -20.67
C HIS A 147 -3.35 8.12 -21.87
N ARG A 148 -4.53 8.75 -21.70
CA ARG A 148 -5.13 9.58 -22.75
C ARG A 148 -4.26 10.79 -23.15
N SER A 149 -3.53 11.36 -22.17
CA SER A 149 -2.62 12.48 -22.44
C SER A 149 -1.42 12.02 -23.26
N LEU A 150 -0.85 10.85 -22.92
CA LEU A 150 0.29 10.26 -23.63
C LEU A 150 -0.11 9.82 -25.05
N ASP A 151 -1.24 9.13 -25.21
CA ASP A 151 -1.76 8.74 -26.53
C ASP A 151 -1.90 9.94 -27.47
N ARG A 152 -2.40 11.06 -26.96
CA ARG A 152 -2.53 12.28 -27.76
C ARG A 152 -1.16 12.79 -28.22
N LEU A 153 -0.16 12.88 -27.32
CA LEU A 153 1.19 13.32 -27.67
C LEU A 153 1.82 12.41 -28.77
N VAL A 154 1.65 11.09 -28.62
CA VAL A 154 2.14 10.13 -29.61
C VAL A 154 1.43 10.28 -30.96
N LEU A 155 0.10 10.47 -30.97
CA LEU A 155 -0.68 10.68 -32.19
C LEU A 155 -0.36 12.01 -32.89
N GLU A 156 -0.01 13.04 -32.12
CA GLU A 156 0.44 14.34 -32.62
C GLU A 156 1.90 14.30 -33.14
N GLY A 157 2.61 13.18 -32.92
CA GLY A 157 4.00 12.99 -33.38
C GLY A 157 5.01 13.72 -32.51
N GLU A 158 4.67 14.02 -31.26
CA GLU A 158 5.58 14.67 -30.33
C GLU A 158 6.78 13.76 -29.99
N ALA A 159 7.90 14.38 -29.66
CA ALA A 159 9.13 13.68 -29.32
C ALA A 159 9.04 13.01 -27.93
N ALA A 160 9.93 12.04 -27.67
CA ALA A 160 9.97 11.30 -26.40
C ALA A 160 10.10 12.22 -25.17
N GLU A 161 10.85 13.33 -25.32
CA GLU A 161 11.02 14.34 -24.26
C GLU A 161 9.68 14.94 -23.83
N ALA A 162 8.74 15.17 -24.74
CA ALA A 162 7.42 15.70 -24.43
C ALA A 162 6.57 14.68 -23.67
N VAL A 163 6.66 13.40 -24.04
CA VAL A 163 6.01 12.27 -23.35
C VAL A 163 6.56 12.16 -21.93
N LEU A 164 7.87 12.14 -21.76
CA LEU A 164 8.52 12.06 -20.44
C LEU A 164 8.25 13.30 -19.59
N ALA A 165 8.17 14.49 -20.18
CA ALA A 165 7.81 15.72 -19.47
C ALA A 165 6.37 15.69 -18.94
N GLU A 166 5.42 15.08 -19.69
CA GLU A 166 4.06 14.86 -19.17
C GLU A 166 4.05 13.90 -17.98
N VAL A 167 4.79 12.79 -18.04
CA VAL A 167 4.93 11.86 -16.92
C VAL A 167 5.57 12.57 -15.73
N SER A 168 6.69 13.26 -15.94
CA SER A 168 7.38 14.06 -14.92
C SER A 168 6.44 15.03 -14.19
N ARG A 169 5.59 15.73 -14.95
CA ARG A 169 4.60 16.66 -14.40
C ARG A 169 3.59 15.95 -13.48
N ARG A 170 3.16 14.75 -13.86
CA ARG A 170 2.16 13.98 -13.11
C ARG A 170 2.68 13.36 -11.83
N ILE A 171 3.97 12.98 -11.80
CA ILE A 171 4.62 12.39 -10.61
C ILE A 171 5.44 13.41 -9.80
N SER A 172 5.58 14.66 -10.30
CA SER A 172 6.38 15.72 -9.70
C SER A 172 7.84 15.31 -9.43
N ASN A 173 8.41 14.53 -10.36
CA ASN A 173 9.79 14.07 -10.31
C ASN A 173 10.35 13.94 -11.72
N PRO A 174 11.67 14.12 -11.95
CA PRO A 174 12.29 13.91 -13.24
C PRO A 174 12.14 12.46 -13.74
N VAL A 175 12.01 12.30 -15.05
CA VAL A 175 11.89 10.99 -15.70
C VAL A 175 12.91 10.89 -16.82
N VAL A 176 13.62 9.76 -16.88
CA VAL A 176 14.68 9.49 -17.85
C VAL A 176 14.35 8.23 -18.62
N LEU A 177 14.63 8.22 -19.92
CA LEU A 177 14.61 7.04 -20.76
C LEU A 177 16.05 6.68 -21.12
N GLU A 178 16.47 5.47 -20.79
CA GLU A 178 17.75 4.91 -21.21
C GLU A 178 17.56 3.66 -22.08
N ASP A 179 18.51 3.40 -22.97
CA ASP A 179 18.51 2.21 -23.81
C ASP A 179 19.07 0.97 -23.05
N ALA A 180 19.11 -0.18 -23.74
CA ALA A 180 19.63 -1.43 -23.18
C ALA A 180 21.14 -1.40 -22.84
N ARG A 181 21.88 -0.38 -23.32
CA ARG A 181 23.30 -0.16 -23.00
C ARG A 181 23.48 0.76 -21.79
N GLY A 182 22.39 1.35 -21.29
CA GLY A 182 22.41 2.36 -20.25
C GLY A 182 22.79 3.75 -20.78
N GLU A 183 22.57 4.01 -22.09
CA GLU A 183 22.79 5.33 -22.67
C GLU A 183 21.51 6.17 -22.57
N LEU A 184 21.66 7.44 -22.22
CA LEU A 184 20.53 8.38 -22.14
C LEU A 184 19.94 8.59 -23.54
N VAL A 185 18.64 8.33 -23.68
CA VAL A 185 17.89 8.53 -24.93
C VAL A 185 17.10 9.82 -24.89
N ALA A 186 16.38 10.05 -23.79
CA ALA A 186 15.53 11.23 -23.58
C ALA A 186 15.34 11.49 -22.08
N LEU A 187 15.00 12.69 -21.72
CA LEU A 187 14.60 13.04 -20.37
C LEU A 187 13.43 14.03 -20.37
N GLY A 188 12.60 13.95 -19.33
CA GLY A 188 11.54 14.91 -19.03
C GLY A 188 11.71 15.43 -17.63
N SER A 189 11.84 16.74 -17.48
CA SER A 189 11.87 17.42 -16.18
C SER A 189 11.08 18.72 -16.27
N VAL A 190 10.29 19.00 -15.23
CA VAL A 190 9.50 20.23 -15.15
C VAL A 190 10.07 21.20 -14.14
N THR A 191 10.78 20.68 -13.14
CA THR A 191 11.24 21.42 -11.95
C THR A 191 12.76 21.55 -11.87
N ARG A 192 13.50 20.62 -12.47
CA ARG A 192 14.97 20.55 -12.42
C ARG A 192 15.59 20.86 -13.77
N ARG A 193 16.81 21.39 -13.74
CA ARG A 193 17.62 21.56 -14.94
C ARG A 193 18.08 20.20 -15.48
N GLU A 194 18.21 20.10 -16.79
CA GLU A 194 18.61 18.85 -17.45
C GLU A 194 19.97 18.34 -16.98
N ASP A 195 20.95 19.25 -16.81
CA ASP A 195 22.29 18.91 -16.33
C ASP A 195 22.25 18.27 -14.92
N GLU A 196 21.44 18.80 -13.99
CA GLU A 196 21.27 18.25 -12.64
C GLU A 196 20.62 16.85 -12.68
N VAL A 197 19.66 16.62 -13.59
CA VAL A 197 19.02 15.33 -13.76
C VAL A 197 20.00 14.30 -14.32
N VAL A 198 20.80 14.68 -15.32
CA VAL A 198 21.81 13.82 -15.94
C VAL A 198 22.89 13.43 -14.93
N ASP A 199 23.36 14.37 -14.13
CA ASP A 199 24.35 14.11 -13.06
C ASP A 199 23.81 13.11 -12.03
N THR A 200 22.55 13.29 -11.61
CA THR A 200 21.91 12.37 -10.65
C THR A 200 21.74 10.99 -11.27
N TRP A 201 21.20 10.89 -12.49
CA TRP A 201 21.01 9.64 -13.20
C TRP A 201 22.32 8.86 -13.40
N SER A 202 23.38 9.55 -13.81
CA SER A 202 24.69 8.93 -14.04
C SER A 202 25.33 8.37 -12.76
N GLY A 203 24.94 8.89 -11.60
CA GLY A 203 25.37 8.44 -10.28
C GLY A 203 24.56 7.27 -9.69
N LEU A 204 23.45 6.86 -10.33
CA LEU A 204 22.58 5.81 -9.79
C LEU A 204 23.29 4.46 -9.71
N LYS A 205 23.11 3.79 -8.57
CA LYS A 205 23.61 2.42 -8.33
C LYS A 205 22.43 1.49 -8.19
N TRP A 206 22.24 0.65 -9.19
CA TRP A 206 21.12 -0.30 -9.23
C TRP A 206 21.33 -1.46 -8.28
N SER A 207 20.24 -1.91 -7.65
CA SER A 207 20.27 -3.07 -6.76
C SER A 207 20.33 -4.38 -7.57
N ASP A 208 21.24 -5.28 -7.17
CA ASP A 208 21.28 -6.64 -7.74
C ASP A 208 20.15 -7.53 -7.20
N ARG A 209 19.51 -7.16 -6.08
CA ARG A 209 18.48 -7.95 -5.42
C ARG A 209 17.07 -7.59 -5.87
N GLU A 210 16.84 -6.33 -6.21
CA GLU A 210 15.56 -5.79 -6.65
C GLU A 210 15.75 -5.06 -7.99
N PRO A 211 15.62 -5.79 -9.11
CA PRO A 211 15.74 -5.19 -10.42
C PRO A 211 14.70 -4.06 -10.62
N GLY A 212 15.18 -2.88 -10.96
CA GLY A 212 14.34 -1.71 -11.17
C GLY A 212 14.28 -0.74 -9.98
N GLU A 213 14.93 -1.03 -8.86
CA GLU A 213 15.07 -0.12 -7.73
C GLU A 213 16.52 0.29 -7.50
N ALA A 214 16.73 1.57 -7.25
CA ALA A 214 17.96 2.16 -6.74
C ALA A 214 17.60 3.14 -5.62
N GLU A 215 18.56 3.50 -4.78
CA GLU A 215 18.33 4.53 -3.77
C GLU A 215 17.92 5.85 -4.47
N GLY A 216 16.68 6.30 -4.22
CA GLY A 216 16.11 7.50 -4.83
C GLY A 216 15.72 7.35 -6.31
N ALA A 217 15.55 6.14 -6.84
CA ALA A 217 15.07 5.93 -8.21
C ALA A 217 14.23 4.66 -8.35
N LEU A 218 13.25 4.72 -9.26
CA LEU A 218 12.39 3.61 -9.65
C LEU A 218 12.42 3.45 -11.16
N ALA A 219 12.67 2.24 -11.66
CA ALA A 219 12.71 1.95 -13.08
C ALA A 219 11.71 0.87 -13.51
N VAL A 220 11.14 1.06 -14.69
CA VAL A 220 10.27 0.09 -15.35
C VAL A 220 10.87 -0.24 -16.72
N PRO A 221 10.95 -1.55 -17.11
CA PRO A 221 11.53 -1.95 -18.38
C PRO A 221 10.62 -1.56 -19.55
N VAL A 222 11.22 -1.03 -20.61
CA VAL A 222 10.56 -0.80 -21.89
C VAL A 222 10.70 -2.05 -22.76
N MET A 223 9.55 -2.66 -23.09
CA MET A 223 9.52 -3.90 -23.87
C MET A 223 9.07 -3.64 -25.30
N VAL A 224 9.92 -3.98 -26.28
CA VAL A 224 9.59 -3.89 -27.70
C VAL A 224 9.58 -5.29 -28.30
N ARG A 225 8.43 -5.76 -28.78
CA ARG A 225 8.24 -7.10 -29.36
C ARG A 225 8.76 -8.24 -28.47
N GLY A 226 8.52 -8.12 -27.15
CA GLY A 226 8.92 -9.12 -26.14
C GLY A 226 10.41 -9.11 -25.76
N ARG A 227 11.18 -8.11 -26.19
CA ARG A 227 12.59 -7.91 -25.80
C ARG A 227 12.73 -6.61 -25.04
N SER A 228 13.55 -6.61 -24.01
CA SER A 228 13.91 -5.38 -23.29
C SER A 228 14.68 -4.46 -24.24
N TRP A 229 14.15 -3.26 -24.45
CA TRP A 229 14.76 -2.22 -25.26
C TRP A 229 15.51 -1.20 -24.42
N GLY A 230 15.04 -0.97 -23.18
CA GLY A 230 15.59 0.02 -22.26
C GLY A 230 14.77 0.10 -20.99
N ARG A 231 14.87 1.22 -20.28
CA ARG A 231 14.11 1.49 -19.05
C ARG A 231 13.63 2.93 -19.00
N VAL A 232 12.42 3.13 -18.45
CA VAL A 232 11.95 4.44 -17.98
C VAL A 232 12.22 4.54 -16.49
N ILE A 233 12.85 5.62 -16.05
CA ILE A 233 13.36 5.80 -14.70
C ILE A 233 12.79 7.09 -14.12
N ALA A 234 12.09 7.02 -12.98
CA ALA A 234 11.80 8.19 -12.16
C ALA A 234 12.93 8.40 -11.15
N ILE A 235 13.35 9.66 -10.97
CA ILE A 235 14.36 10.06 -9.99
C ILE A 235 13.68 10.85 -8.88
N GLN A 236 13.78 10.39 -7.64
CA GLN A 236 13.20 11.08 -6.49
C GLN A 236 14.03 12.33 -6.16
N ALA A 237 13.56 13.47 -6.62
CA ALA A 237 14.25 14.73 -6.46
C ALA A 237 13.39 15.82 -5.81
N ASP A 238 12.10 15.87 -6.11
CA ASP A 238 11.20 16.96 -5.72
C ASP A 238 10.04 16.49 -4.83
N SER A 239 9.68 15.20 -4.92
CA SER A 239 8.65 14.59 -4.08
C SER A 239 8.96 13.12 -3.79
N GLU A 240 8.43 12.60 -2.70
CA GLU A 240 8.44 11.16 -2.43
C GLU A 240 7.63 10.41 -3.48
N PHE A 241 8.07 9.20 -3.82
CA PHE A 241 7.30 8.33 -4.70
C PHE A 241 5.99 7.91 -4.03
N ASP A 242 4.89 8.08 -4.76
CA ASP A 242 3.56 7.61 -4.36
C ASP A 242 3.18 6.33 -5.15
N ARG A 243 2.03 5.76 -4.82
CA ARG A 243 1.47 4.60 -5.53
C ARG A 243 1.19 4.86 -7.02
N PHE A 244 1.10 6.11 -7.41
CA PHE A 244 0.89 6.47 -8.80
C PHE A 244 2.18 6.42 -9.62
N THR A 245 3.34 6.64 -9.00
CA THR A 245 4.64 6.64 -9.68
C THR A 245 4.89 5.39 -10.53
N PRO A 246 4.81 4.15 -10.00
CA PRO A 246 5.01 2.96 -10.83
C PRO A 246 3.96 2.82 -11.94
N ILE A 247 2.70 3.18 -11.70
CA ILE A 247 1.64 3.17 -12.71
C ILE A 247 1.94 4.16 -13.83
N ALA A 248 2.45 5.34 -13.48
CA ALA A 248 2.79 6.37 -14.46
C ALA A 248 3.96 5.96 -15.36
N LEU A 249 4.97 5.29 -14.78
CA LEU A 249 6.12 4.76 -15.54
C LEU A 249 5.73 3.60 -16.45
N ASP A 250 4.85 2.71 -16.02
CA ASP A 250 4.37 1.57 -16.82
C ASP A 250 3.54 2.03 -18.05
N ARG A 251 3.03 3.24 -18.02
CA ARG A 251 2.26 3.82 -19.12
C ARG A 251 3.07 4.72 -20.06
N ALA A 252 4.29 5.07 -19.67
CA ALA A 252 5.21 5.90 -20.46
C ALA A 252 5.82 5.12 -21.62
#